data_5ef4c368ed7fbd902e2a0a767ee4f86b
#
_entry.id   5ef4c368ed7fbd902e2a0a767ee4f86b
#
_cell.length_a   1.000
_cell.length_b   1.000
_cell.length_c   1.000
_cell.angle_alpha   90.00
_cell.angle_beta   90.00
_cell.angle_gamma   90.00
#
_symmetry.space_group_name_H-M   'P 1'
#
loop_
_entity.id
_entity.type
_entity.pdbx_description
1 polymer ?
#
loop_
_entity_poly.entity_id
_entity_poly.type
_entity_poly.pdbx_seq_one_letter_code
_entity_poly.pdbx_strand_id
1 'polypeptide(L)'
;MEYGTIQDAVAETGLVVRGGFHPGAEDGVPGGAETVVLVGNAGPAMWDAFAAATGPGDRKDGPNPLDDWTRGVLAPVAGALGARALYPFEGPPYFPFQRWALRTGGVHVSPIGPLIDPEFGLWHAYRGALAFDQRLEVPDLGSHLSPCESCAEKPCLDTCPVGAFGPREDPEAPAPYD
;
A
#
# COMPACT_ATOMS: atom_id res chain seq x y z
N MET A 1 2.85 -22.31 3.15
CA MET A 1 3.05 -21.16 4.11
C MET A 1 1.68 -20.59 4.42
N GLU A 2 1.39 -20.30 5.66
CA GLU A 2 0.13 -19.69 6.08
C GLU A 2 0.22 -18.17 6.01
N TYR A 3 -0.88 -17.51 5.68
CA TYR A 3 -0.95 -16.04 5.58
C TYR A 3 -0.62 -15.36 6.92
N GLY A 4 -1.02 -15.95 8.05
CA GLY A 4 -0.68 -15.46 9.39
C GLY A 4 0.82 -15.36 9.65
N THR A 5 1.60 -16.34 9.15
CA THR A 5 3.08 -16.29 9.26
C THR A 5 3.66 -15.07 8.56
N ILE A 6 3.07 -14.67 7.43
CA ILE A 6 3.50 -13.45 6.70
C ILE A 6 3.15 -12.21 7.51
N GLN A 7 1.94 -12.17 8.10
CA GLN A 7 1.49 -11.05 8.93
C GLN A 7 2.41 -10.87 10.15
N ASP A 8 2.73 -11.94 10.85
CA ASP A 8 3.60 -11.91 12.04
C ASP A 8 5.00 -11.41 11.68
N ALA A 9 5.61 -11.97 10.62
CA ALA A 9 6.95 -11.57 10.19
C ALA A 9 7.02 -10.09 9.74
N VAL A 10 5.98 -9.60 9.08
CA VAL A 10 5.89 -8.19 8.67
C VAL A 10 5.68 -7.29 9.88
N ALA A 11 4.83 -7.70 10.86
CA ALA A 11 4.51 -6.89 12.02
C ALA A 11 5.74 -6.61 12.91
N GLU A 12 6.70 -7.54 12.98
CA GLU A 12 7.97 -7.33 13.71
C GLU A 12 8.78 -6.13 13.19
N THR A 13 8.54 -5.68 11.96
CA THR A 13 9.21 -4.53 11.36
C THR A 13 8.54 -3.18 11.67
N GLY A 14 7.36 -3.19 12.27
CA GLY A 14 6.49 -2.01 12.41
C GLY A 14 5.61 -1.74 11.19
N LEU A 15 5.78 -2.51 10.11
CA LEU A 15 4.89 -2.49 8.96
C LEU A 15 3.71 -3.45 9.18
N VAL A 16 2.68 -3.33 8.34
CA VAL A 16 1.51 -4.20 8.36
C VAL A 16 1.21 -4.76 6.98
N VAL A 17 0.66 -5.97 6.94
CA VAL A 17 0.11 -6.54 5.72
C VAL A 17 -1.19 -5.81 5.37
N ARG A 18 -1.31 -5.40 4.12
CA ARG A 18 -2.41 -4.58 3.59
C ARG A 18 -3.28 -5.34 2.57
N GLY A 19 -3.33 -6.65 2.68
CA GLY A 19 -4.05 -7.54 1.79
C GLY A 19 -3.17 -8.24 0.79
N GLY A 20 -3.75 -9.17 0.05
CA GLY A 20 -3.06 -9.92 -0.99
C GLY A 20 -4.00 -10.23 -2.15
N PHE A 21 -3.41 -10.62 -3.29
CA PHE A 21 -4.15 -11.01 -4.48
C PHE A 21 -3.34 -11.98 -5.34
N HIS A 22 -4.01 -12.63 -6.28
CA HIS A 22 -3.37 -13.47 -7.30
C HIS A 22 -3.23 -12.66 -8.59
N PRO A 23 -1.99 -12.34 -9.02
CA PRO A 23 -1.79 -11.48 -10.17
C PRO A 23 -2.12 -12.19 -11.49
N GLY A 24 -2.71 -11.45 -12.42
CA GLY A 24 -2.83 -11.79 -13.81
C GLY A 24 -1.74 -11.10 -14.66
N ALA A 25 -1.75 -11.34 -15.97
CA ALA A 25 -0.78 -10.73 -16.87
C ALA A 25 -0.86 -9.19 -16.89
N GLU A 26 -2.07 -8.65 -16.71
CA GLU A 26 -2.37 -7.23 -16.69
C GLU A 26 -1.80 -6.48 -15.48
N ASP A 27 -1.51 -7.19 -14.41
CA ASP A 27 -0.98 -6.58 -13.19
C ASP A 27 0.52 -6.20 -13.30
N GLY A 28 1.23 -6.75 -14.28
CA GLY A 28 2.63 -6.41 -14.54
C GLY A 28 3.59 -6.82 -13.41
N VAL A 29 3.23 -7.84 -12.63
CA VAL A 29 4.09 -8.37 -11.56
C VAL A 29 5.24 -9.16 -12.19
N PRO A 30 6.52 -8.84 -11.89
CA PRO A 30 7.63 -9.51 -12.52
C PRO A 30 7.81 -10.96 -12.03
N GLY A 31 8.47 -11.79 -12.85
CA GLY A 31 9.00 -13.10 -12.46
C GLY A 31 7.97 -14.19 -12.25
N GLY A 32 6.73 -14.05 -12.77
CA GLY A 32 5.74 -15.14 -12.74
C GLY A 32 5.19 -15.46 -11.34
N ALA A 33 5.11 -14.45 -10.46
CA ALA A 33 4.53 -14.64 -9.13
C ALA A 33 3.08 -15.11 -9.20
N GLU A 34 2.71 -16.04 -8.33
CA GLU A 34 1.34 -16.54 -8.20
C GLU A 34 0.55 -15.87 -7.06
N THR A 35 1.26 -15.22 -6.13
CA THR A 35 0.64 -14.45 -5.03
C THR A 35 1.44 -13.18 -4.77
N VAL A 36 0.75 -12.07 -4.58
CA VAL A 36 1.32 -10.81 -4.11
C VAL A 36 0.64 -10.40 -2.82
N VAL A 37 1.44 -10.12 -1.79
CA VAL A 37 0.98 -9.60 -0.49
C VAL A 37 1.49 -8.17 -0.34
N LEU A 38 0.59 -7.22 -0.23
CA LEU A 38 0.94 -5.81 -0.06
C LEU A 38 1.31 -5.50 1.38
N VAL A 39 2.34 -4.71 1.55
CA VAL A 39 2.88 -4.28 2.84
C VAL A 39 2.91 -2.76 2.88
N GLY A 40 2.54 -2.22 4.02
CA GLY A 40 2.50 -0.77 4.18
C GLY A 40 2.42 -0.34 5.63
N ASN A 41 1.88 0.83 5.84
CA ASN A 41 1.58 1.33 7.17
C ASN A 41 0.12 1.72 7.32
N ALA A 42 -0.37 1.56 8.53
CA ALA A 42 -1.61 2.10 9.04
C ALA A 42 -1.40 2.39 10.53
N GLY A 43 -1.79 3.58 10.98
CA GLY A 43 -1.48 4.01 12.34
C GLY A 43 0.00 4.35 12.57
N PRO A 44 0.44 4.49 13.85
CA PRO A 44 1.74 5.06 14.21
C PRO A 44 2.92 4.08 14.19
N ALA A 45 2.69 2.76 14.26
CA ALA A 45 3.73 1.75 14.53
C ALA A 45 4.95 1.83 13.58
N MET A 46 4.71 2.07 12.30
CA MET A 46 5.79 2.23 11.32
C MET A 46 6.69 3.43 11.65
N TRP A 47 6.07 4.56 12.05
CA TRP A 47 6.83 5.75 12.39
C TRP A 47 7.68 5.55 13.64
N ASP A 48 7.13 4.89 14.64
CA ASP A 48 7.85 4.58 15.89
C ASP A 48 9.06 3.67 15.61
N ALA A 49 8.88 2.63 14.77
CA ALA A 49 9.95 1.74 14.36
C ALA A 49 11.03 2.46 13.53
N PHE A 50 10.62 3.30 12.57
CA PHE A 50 11.53 4.11 11.78
C PHE A 50 12.31 5.10 12.64
N ALA A 51 11.65 5.84 13.54
CA ALA A 51 12.26 6.80 14.44
C ALA A 51 13.25 6.14 15.42
N ALA A 52 12.90 4.97 15.95
CA ALA A 52 13.80 4.19 16.81
C ALA A 52 15.05 3.71 16.07
N ALA A 53 14.91 3.33 14.82
CA ALA A 53 16.04 2.86 13.98
C ALA A 53 16.96 3.99 13.52
N THR A 54 16.47 5.24 13.47
CA THR A 54 17.22 6.37 12.94
C THR A 54 17.81 7.29 14.03
N GLY A 55 17.37 7.19 15.29
CA GLY A 55 17.85 7.97 16.42
C GLY A 55 17.68 9.51 16.32
N PRO A 56 17.73 10.26 17.42
CA PRO A 56 17.78 11.71 17.37
C PRO A 56 19.16 12.17 16.88
N GLY A 57 19.25 12.58 15.62
CA GLY A 57 20.48 13.05 14.98
C GLY A 57 21.04 12.18 13.87
N ASP A 58 20.65 10.93 13.80
CA ASP A 58 20.98 10.00 12.71
C ASP A 58 19.88 10.06 11.61
N ARG A 59 19.69 11.24 11.03
CA ARG A 59 19.11 11.26 9.69
C ARG A 59 20.13 10.54 8.82
N LYS A 60 19.81 9.30 8.40
CA LYS A 60 20.60 8.67 7.36
C LYS A 60 20.71 9.69 6.24
N ASP A 61 21.95 10.11 5.93
CA ASP A 61 22.25 11.19 4.98
C ASP A 61 21.93 10.77 3.53
N GLY A 62 20.73 10.27 3.31
CA GLY A 62 20.22 9.86 2.01
C GLY A 62 19.06 10.73 1.56
N PRO A 63 18.83 10.85 0.25
CA PRO A 63 17.71 11.62 -0.28
C PRO A 63 16.34 11.02 0.09
N ASN A 64 16.27 9.72 0.42
CA ASN A 64 15.04 8.99 0.70
C ASN A 64 15.18 8.06 1.92
N PRO A 65 15.38 8.59 3.13
CA PRO A 65 15.71 7.76 4.30
C PRO A 65 14.61 6.75 4.68
N LEU A 66 13.34 7.08 4.44
CA LEU A 66 12.23 6.17 4.71
C LEU A 66 12.19 5.00 3.71
N ASP A 67 12.56 5.24 2.45
CA ASP A 67 12.63 4.19 1.42
C ASP A 67 13.80 3.25 1.69
N ASP A 68 14.94 3.79 2.10
CA ASP A 68 16.11 3.00 2.48
C ASP A 68 15.85 2.15 3.72
N TRP A 69 15.19 2.72 4.73
CA TRP A 69 14.76 1.97 5.90
C TRP A 69 13.77 0.86 5.53
N THR A 70 12.77 1.18 4.70
CA THR A 70 11.78 0.19 4.23
C THR A 70 12.46 -0.98 3.55
N ARG A 71 13.42 -0.71 2.66
CA ARG A 71 14.19 -1.76 1.99
C ARG A 71 14.98 -2.58 3.00
N GLY A 72 15.61 -1.91 3.96
CA GLY A 72 16.41 -2.55 5.01
C GLY A 72 15.64 -3.51 5.90
N VAL A 73 14.36 -3.23 6.19
CA VAL A 73 13.53 -4.09 7.05
C VAL A 73 12.75 -5.13 6.25
N LEU A 74 12.28 -4.81 5.05
CA LEU A 74 11.42 -5.72 4.29
C LEU A 74 12.19 -6.75 3.46
N ALA A 75 13.39 -6.44 2.96
CA ALA A 75 14.17 -7.39 2.18
C ALA A 75 14.59 -8.63 2.98
N PRO A 76 15.05 -8.54 4.24
CA PRO A 76 15.31 -9.71 5.08
C PRO A 76 14.06 -10.57 5.31
N VAL A 77 12.90 -9.95 5.56
CA VAL A 77 11.62 -10.65 5.71
C VAL A 77 11.26 -11.41 4.44
N ALA A 78 11.38 -10.76 3.28
CA ALA A 78 11.14 -11.40 1.99
C ALA A 78 12.05 -12.63 1.80
N GLY A 79 13.35 -12.49 2.08
CA GLY A 79 14.32 -13.59 2.00
C GLY A 79 13.98 -14.77 2.93
N ALA A 80 13.60 -14.48 4.17
CA ALA A 80 13.21 -15.51 5.14
C ALA A 80 11.93 -16.26 4.74
N LEU A 81 11.00 -15.58 4.08
CA LEU A 81 9.74 -16.14 3.59
C LEU A 81 9.85 -16.78 2.20
N GLY A 82 11.00 -16.73 1.54
CA GLY A 82 11.17 -17.21 0.17
C GLY A 82 10.38 -16.37 -0.85
N ALA A 83 10.17 -15.09 -0.57
CA ALA A 83 9.49 -14.14 -1.43
C ALA A 83 10.48 -13.16 -2.08
N ARG A 84 10.03 -12.46 -3.10
CA ARG A 84 10.72 -11.28 -3.64
C ARG A 84 10.07 -10.01 -3.13
N ALA A 85 10.87 -9.09 -2.61
CA ALA A 85 10.37 -7.76 -2.25
C ALA A 85 10.28 -6.88 -3.51
N LEU A 86 9.17 -6.16 -3.65
CA LEU A 86 8.93 -5.17 -4.69
C LEU A 86 8.60 -3.84 -4.01
N TYR A 87 9.05 -2.73 -4.57
CA TYR A 87 8.88 -1.42 -3.93
C TYR A 87 8.27 -0.39 -4.87
N PRO A 88 7.37 0.51 -4.37
CA PRO A 88 6.73 1.52 -5.19
C PRO A 88 7.68 2.59 -5.72
N PHE A 89 8.86 2.71 -5.11
CA PHE A 89 9.89 3.69 -5.47
C PHE A 89 11.00 3.11 -6.37
N GLU A 90 10.86 1.85 -6.81
CA GLU A 90 11.77 1.24 -7.80
C GLU A 90 11.25 1.47 -9.21
N GLY A 91 12.00 2.19 -10.02
CA GLY A 91 11.66 2.47 -11.41
C GLY A 91 12.51 3.57 -12.01
N PRO A 92 12.23 4.04 -13.22
CA PRO A 92 11.16 3.66 -14.16
C PRO A 92 11.40 2.31 -14.86
N PRO A 93 10.33 1.57 -15.27
CA PRO A 93 8.93 1.83 -14.93
C PRO A 93 8.61 1.51 -13.48
N TYR A 94 7.74 2.31 -12.85
CA TYR A 94 7.28 2.06 -11.49
C TYR A 94 6.18 1.01 -11.45
N PHE A 95 6.15 0.22 -10.37
CA PHE A 95 5.08 -0.74 -10.16
C PHE A 95 3.75 -0.06 -9.83
N PRO A 96 2.62 -0.57 -10.34
CA PRO A 96 1.31 0.06 -10.19
C PRO A 96 0.66 -0.28 -8.83
N PHE A 97 1.29 0.10 -7.72
CA PHE A 97 0.87 -0.24 -6.36
C PHE A 97 -0.58 0.15 -6.04
N GLN A 98 -1.08 1.23 -6.62
CA GLN A 98 -2.46 1.65 -6.40
C GLN A 98 -3.45 0.69 -7.05
N ARG A 99 -3.16 0.21 -8.28
CA ARG A 99 -3.97 -0.83 -8.93
C ARG A 99 -3.91 -2.14 -8.16
N TRP A 100 -2.72 -2.53 -7.70
CA TRP A 100 -2.58 -3.71 -6.85
C TRP A 100 -3.37 -3.60 -5.54
N ALA A 101 -3.37 -2.42 -4.94
CA ALA A 101 -4.14 -2.16 -3.71
C ALA A 101 -5.65 -2.34 -3.94
N LEU A 102 -6.18 -1.84 -5.04
CA LEU A 102 -7.59 -2.05 -5.40
C LEU A 102 -7.93 -3.53 -5.62
N ARG A 103 -6.98 -4.34 -6.12
CA ARG A 103 -7.15 -5.79 -6.28
C ARG A 103 -7.33 -6.53 -4.95
N THR A 104 -6.88 -5.98 -3.84
CA THR A 104 -7.05 -6.59 -2.51
C THR A 104 -8.47 -6.44 -1.95
N GLY A 105 -9.26 -5.53 -2.48
CA GLY A 105 -10.62 -5.22 -1.98
C GLY A 105 -10.66 -4.42 -0.68
N GLY A 106 -9.50 -4.12 -0.07
CA GLY A 106 -9.42 -3.44 1.23
C GLY A 106 -9.46 -1.91 1.18
N VAL A 107 -9.44 -1.30 0.00
CA VAL A 107 -9.41 0.16 -0.17
C VAL A 107 -10.24 0.60 -1.37
N HIS A 108 -10.60 1.89 -1.40
CA HIS A 108 -11.42 2.49 -2.45
C HIS A 108 -10.77 3.78 -2.96
N VAL A 109 -11.08 4.18 -4.19
CA VAL A 109 -10.69 5.49 -4.71
C VAL A 109 -11.56 6.56 -4.05
N SER A 110 -10.93 7.55 -3.41
CA SER A 110 -11.66 8.68 -2.84
C SER A 110 -12.00 9.72 -3.92
N PRO A 111 -12.98 10.61 -3.68
CA PRO A 111 -13.32 11.70 -4.62
C PRO A 111 -12.16 12.64 -4.93
N ILE A 112 -11.15 12.72 -4.07
CA ILE A 112 -9.95 13.57 -4.27
C ILE A 112 -8.77 12.80 -4.87
N GLY A 113 -8.97 11.52 -5.23
CA GLY A 113 -7.99 10.68 -5.92
C GLY A 113 -7.26 9.66 -5.04
N PRO A 114 -6.64 10.00 -3.89
CA PRO A 114 -5.97 9.00 -3.05
C PRO A 114 -6.88 7.85 -2.64
N LEU A 115 -6.29 6.67 -2.45
CA LEU A 115 -7.01 5.53 -1.93
C LEU A 115 -7.43 5.77 -0.48
N ILE A 116 -8.65 5.36 -0.14
CA ILE A 116 -9.21 5.49 1.20
C ILE A 116 -9.46 4.11 1.80
N ASP A 117 -9.00 3.93 3.02
CA ASP A 117 -9.22 2.74 3.84
C ASP A 117 -10.47 2.92 4.71
N PRO A 118 -11.31 1.89 4.89
CA PRO A 118 -12.52 2.00 5.72
C PRO A 118 -12.26 2.34 7.19
N GLU A 119 -11.12 1.92 7.76
CA GLU A 119 -10.75 2.13 9.16
C GLU A 119 -9.83 3.35 9.33
N PHE A 120 -8.79 3.44 8.49
CA PHE A 120 -7.72 4.45 8.64
C PHE A 120 -7.94 5.70 7.76
N GLY A 121 -8.98 5.73 6.93
CA GLY A 121 -9.24 6.84 6.04
C GLY A 121 -8.08 7.03 5.05
N LEU A 122 -7.51 8.24 5.01
CA LEU A 122 -6.33 8.56 4.19
C LEU A 122 -4.99 8.32 4.93
N TRP A 123 -5.02 7.89 6.21
CA TRP A 123 -3.84 7.71 7.05
C TRP A 123 -3.24 6.31 6.91
N HIS A 124 -2.99 5.92 5.68
CA HIS A 124 -2.30 4.68 5.33
C HIS A 124 -1.41 4.89 4.10
N ALA A 125 -0.45 3.99 3.89
CA ALA A 125 0.35 3.98 2.67
C ALA A 125 0.86 2.57 2.38
N TYR A 126 1.26 2.35 1.12
CA TYR A 126 1.94 1.14 0.67
C TYR A 126 3.44 1.40 0.61
N ARG A 127 4.21 0.50 1.21
CA ARG A 127 5.67 0.64 1.32
C ARG A 127 6.42 -0.44 0.54
N GLY A 128 5.76 -1.55 0.23
CA GLY A 128 6.31 -2.65 -0.52
C GLY A 128 5.30 -3.75 -0.78
N ALA A 129 5.74 -4.78 -1.47
CA ALA A 129 4.99 -6.01 -1.68
C ALA A 129 5.92 -7.22 -1.58
N LEU A 130 5.37 -8.34 -1.16
CA LEU A 130 6.01 -9.65 -1.15
C LEU A 130 5.41 -10.49 -2.27
N ALA A 131 6.20 -10.82 -3.27
CA ALA A 131 5.79 -11.63 -4.41
C ALA A 131 6.28 -13.07 -4.23
N PHE A 132 5.34 -14.01 -4.22
CA PHE A 132 5.59 -15.44 -4.02
C PHE A 132 5.38 -16.21 -5.32
N ASP A 133 6.26 -17.17 -5.61
CA ASP A 133 6.13 -18.08 -6.75
C ASP A 133 5.16 -19.25 -6.45
N GLN A 134 4.48 -19.20 -5.30
CA GLN A 134 3.47 -20.15 -4.86
C GLN A 134 2.12 -19.49 -4.74
N ARG A 135 1.06 -20.22 -5.08
CA ARG A 135 -0.30 -19.79 -4.83
C ARG A 135 -0.66 -20.03 -3.37
N LEU A 136 -0.65 -18.96 -2.59
CA LEU A 136 -1.03 -18.94 -1.17
C LEU A 136 -2.53 -18.65 -1.03
N GLU A 137 -3.13 -19.13 0.05
CA GLU A 137 -4.45 -18.65 0.45
C GLU A 137 -4.34 -17.25 0.99
N VAL A 138 -5.02 -16.30 0.35
CA VAL A 138 -5.13 -14.91 0.80
C VAL A 138 -6.55 -14.64 1.25
N PRO A 139 -6.75 -13.98 2.40
CA PRO A 139 -8.09 -13.63 2.85
C PRO A 139 -8.78 -12.73 1.84
N ASP A 140 -10.03 -13.01 1.55
CA ASP A 140 -10.91 -12.06 0.89
C ASP A 140 -11.25 -10.95 1.90
N LEU A 141 -10.76 -9.74 1.66
CA LEU A 141 -11.06 -8.59 2.53
C LEU A 141 -12.51 -8.10 2.34
N GLY A 142 -13.24 -8.72 1.42
CA GLY A 142 -14.62 -8.41 1.10
C GLY A 142 -14.76 -7.08 0.34
N SER A 143 -15.88 -6.92 -0.33
CA SER A 143 -16.26 -5.62 -0.89
C SER A 143 -16.95 -4.79 0.21
N HIS A 144 -16.17 -4.15 1.07
CA HIS A 144 -16.74 -3.14 1.96
C HIS A 144 -17.25 -1.97 1.13
N LEU A 145 -18.38 -1.39 1.53
CA LEU A 145 -18.84 -0.14 0.92
C LEU A 145 -17.79 0.94 1.14
N SER A 146 -17.56 1.74 0.10
CA SER A 146 -16.64 2.87 0.24
C SER A 146 -17.11 3.81 1.35
N PRO A 147 -16.24 4.24 2.27
CA PRO A 147 -16.60 5.25 3.28
C PRO A 147 -17.15 6.53 2.63
N CYS A 148 -16.77 6.79 1.38
CA CYS A 148 -17.24 7.95 0.63
C CYS A 148 -18.71 7.85 0.17
N GLU A 149 -19.30 6.65 0.13
CA GLU A 149 -20.71 6.47 -0.23
C GLU A 149 -21.64 6.95 0.87
N SER A 150 -21.27 6.72 2.13
CA SER A 150 -22.03 7.20 3.30
C SER A 150 -21.72 8.67 3.68
N CYS A 151 -20.66 9.27 3.10
CA CYS A 151 -20.27 10.64 3.35
C CYS A 151 -21.06 11.62 2.46
N ALA A 152 -22.19 12.12 2.97
CA ALA A 152 -23.08 12.99 2.20
C ALA A 152 -22.47 14.35 1.87
N GLU A 153 -21.74 14.93 2.82
CA GLU A 153 -21.22 16.31 2.71
C GLU A 153 -19.89 16.39 1.92
N LYS A 154 -19.15 15.28 1.81
CA LYS A 154 -17.85 15.20 1.13
C LYS A 154 -16.93 16.41 1.40
N PRO A 155 -16.63 16.72 2.66
CA PRO A 155 -15.88 17.94 3.02
C PRO A 155 -14.48 18.01 2.40
N CYS A 156 -13.92 16.88 1.98
CA CYS A 156 -12.65 16.84 1.26
C CYS A 156 -12.67 17.59 -0.07
N LEU A 157 -13.83 17.73 -0.71
CA LEU A 157 -13.99 18.49 -1.96
C LEU A 157 -14.07 20.00 -1.71
N ASP A 158 -14.71 20.42 -0.60
CA ASP A 158 -15.03 21.81 -0.34
C ASP A 158 -13.99 22.55 0.51
N THR A 159 -13.17 21.81 1.28
CA THR A 159 -12.18 22.41 2.19
C THR A 159 -10.87 22.82 1.53
N CYS A 160 -10.68 22.52 0.24
CA CYS A 160 -9.47 22.93 -0.48
C CYS A 160 -9.44 24.46 -0.66
N PRO A 161 -8.46 25.19 -0.09
CA PRO A 161 -8.45 26.66 -0.12
C PRO A 161 -8.26 27.23 -1.53
N VAL A 162 -7.82 26.41 -2.48
CA VAL A 162 -7.62 26.79 -3.89
C VAL A 162 -8.62 26.13 -4.83
N GLY A 163 -9.63 25.42 -4.29
CA GLY A 163 -10.68 24.79 -5.10
C GLY A 163 -10.18 23.71 -6.07
N ALA A 164 -9.08 23.02 -5.73
CA ALA A 164 -8.45 22.04 -6.63
C ALA A 164 -9.30 20.80 -6.91
N PHE A 165 -10.30 20.53 -6.07
CA PHE A 165 -11.16 19.37 -6.16
C PHE A 165 -12.59 19.77 -6.54
N GLY A 166 -12.74 20.53 -7.62
CA GLY A 166 -14.06 20.87 -8.16
C GLY A 166 -14.82 19.65 -8.69
N PRO A 167 -16.12 19.81 -9.03
CA PRO A 167 -16.87 18.75 -9.68
C PRO A 167 -16.13 18.33 -10.96
N ARG A 168 -15.96 17.00 -11.16
CA ARG A 168 -15.40 16.49 -12.40
C ARG A 168 -16.31 16.93 -13.55
N GLU A 169 -15.75 17.57 -14.58
CA GLU A 169 -16.48 17.91 -15.80
C GLU A 169 -16.99 16.64 -16.52
N ASP A 170 -16.29 15.52 -16.34
CA ASP A 170 -16.69 14.20 -16.82
C ASP A 170 -16.60 13.16 -15.68
N PRO A 171 -17.75 12.72 -15.12
CA PRO A 171 -17.77 11.70 -14.07
C PRO A 171 -17.35 10.30 -14.55
N GLU A 172 -17.32 10.07 -15.88
CA GLU A 172 -16.89 8.80 -16.49
C GLU A 172 -15.41 8.83 -16.90
N ALA A 173 -14.73 9.97 -16.77
CA ALA A 173 -13.29 10.03 -17.01
C ALA A 173 -12.55 9.04 -16.11
N PRO A 174 -11.56 8.30 -16.65
CA PRO A 174 -10.76 7.38 -15.85
C PRO A 174 -10.17 8.07 -14.63
N ALA A 175 -10.08 7.34 -13.52
CA ALA A 175 -9.45 7.87 -12.32
C ALA A 175 -8.01 8.30 -12.66
N PRO A 176 -7.47 9.35 -12.02
CA PRO A 176 -6.14 9.91 -12.37
C PRO A 176 -4.98 8.93 -12.16
N TYR A 177 -5.24 7.66 -11.96
CA TYR A 177 -4.28 6.59 -11.67
C TYR A 177 -4.39 5.39 -12.63
N ASP A 178 -4.99 5.54 -13.79
CA ASP A 178 -4.96 4.53 -14.85
C ASP A 178 -3.60 4.48 -15.57
#